data_6df6ad5760f98145d876ff46389e0e36
#
_entry.id   6df6ad5760f98145d876ff46389e0e36
#
_cell.length_a   1.000
_cell.length_b   1.000
_cell.length_c   1.000
_cell.angle_alpha   90.00
_cell.angle_beta   90.00
_cell.angle_gamma   90.00
#
_symmetry.space_group_name_H-M   'P 1'
#
loop_
_entity.id
_entity.type
_entity.pdbx_description
1 polymer ?
#
loop_
_entity_poly.entity_id
_entity_poly.type
_entity_poly.pdbx_seq_one_letter_code
_entity_poly.pdbx_strand_id
1 'polypeptide(L)'
;LAAIGRRGERDVRIDDLSGLASRHPWVAFAMTVFMLSLLGFPGTAGFVGKWLVLASVIRADQILLAVFLVLASVISTGYYLPVVMAMYMKPAPSEDAHKGPQLIGAARWVVGVAAFLLLLFGVWPNRVMDAAEDGASGLRPAPTRILTD
;
A
#
# COMPACT_ATOMS: atom_id res chain seq x y z
N LEU A 1 6.30 -2.92 -9.80
CA LEU A 1 6.60 -2.73 -11.24
C LEU A 1 7.86 -3.47 -11.67
N ALA A 2 8.93 -3.46 -10.87
CA ALA A 2 10.19 -4.17 -11.18
C ALA A 2 10.00 -5.67 -11.41
N ALA A 3 9.01 -6.32 -10.81
CA ALA A 3 8.71 -7.74 -11.01
C ALA A 3 8.01 -8.04 -12.35
N ILE A 4 7.57 -7.00 -13.06
CA ILE A 4 6.84 -7.09 -14.34
C ILE A 4 7.77 -6.75 -15.52
N GLY A 5 8.91 -6.09 -15.25
CA GLY A 5 9.89 -5.73 -16.28
C GLY A 5 10.59 -6.96 -16.86
N ARG A 6 10.68 -7.05 -18.19
CA ARG A 6 11.56 -7.99 -18.90
C ARG A 6 13.01 -7.59 -18.68
N ARG A 7 13.93 -8.56 -18.64
CA ARG A 7 15.37 -8.33 -18.70
C ARG A 7 15.73 -7.40 -19.86
N GLY A 8 16.08 -6.17 -19.54
CA GLY A 8 16.39 -5.09 -20.46
C GLY A 8 15.48 -3.89 -20.15
N GLU A 9 16.06 -2.83 -19.61
CA GLU A 9 15.45 -1.57 -19.20
C GLU A 9 14.49 -1.04 -20.29
N ARG A 10 13.22 -1.45 -20.24
CA ARG A 10 12.14 -0.74 -20.91
C ARG A 10 11.40 0.03 -19.84
N ASP A 11 11.28 1.33 -20.01
CA ASP A 11 10.38 2.17 -19.24
C ASP A 11 8.99 1.54 -19.25
N VAL A 12 8.56 0.99 -18.11
CA VAL A 12 7.23 0.41 -17.97
C VAL A 12 6.23 1.55 -17.96
N ARG A 13 5.49 1.70 -19.04
CA ARG A 13 4.44 2.70 -19.19
C ARG A 13 3.13 2.20 -18.58
N ILE A 14 2.26 3.13 -18.18
CA ILE A 14 0.91 2.78 -17.69
C ILE A 14 0.14 1.99 -18.76
N ASP A 15 0.37 2.28 -20.03
CA ASP A 15 -0.26 1.57 -21.14
C ASP A 15 0.15 0.09 -21.22
N ASP A 16 1.33 -0.29 -20.73
CA ASP A 16 1.78 -1.69 -20.65
C ASP A 16 0.97 -2.51 -19.63
N LEU A 17 0.33 -1.83 -18.67
CA LEU A 17 -0.56 -2.43 -17.69
C LEU A 17 -2.00 -2.59 -18.19
N SER A 18 -2.32 -2.06 -19.40
CA SER A 18 -3.66 -2.13 -19.97
C SER A 18 -4.09 -3.59 -20.14
N GLY A 19 -5.31 -3.90 -19.69
CA GLY A 19 -5.86 -5.24 -19.77
C GLY A 19 -5.13 -6.30 -18.92
N LEU A 20 -4.34 -5.88 -17.92
CA LEU A 20 -3.65 -6.82 -17.01
C LEU A 20 -4.64 -7.72 -16.28
N ALA A 21 -5.82 -7.21 -15.94
CA ALA A 21 -6.86 -7.98 -15.25
C ALA A 21 -7.38 -9.16 -16.06
N SER A 22 -7.46 -9.03 -17.39
CA SER A 22 -7.91 -10.12 -18.27
C SER A 22 -6.84 -11.20 -18.48
N ARG A 23 -5.55 -10.83 -18.40
CA ARG A 23 -4.43 -11.75 -18.61
C ARG A 23 -3.94 -12.42 -17.34
N HIS A 24 -3.79 -11.64 -16.28
CA HIS A 24 -3.26 -12.06 -14.98
C HIS A 24 -4.11 -11.46 -13.84
N PRO A 25 -5.33 -11.96 -13.62
CA PRO A 25 -6.29 -11.36 -12.69
C PRO A 25 -5.74 -11.29 -11.26
N TRP A 26 -4.97 -12.29 -10.84
CA TRP A 26 -4.36 -12.31 -9.50
C TRP A 26 -3.33 -11.18 -9.31
N VAL A 27 -2.51 -10.92 -10.33
CA VAL A 27 -1.52 -9.83 -10.27
C VAL A 27 -2.21 -8.48 -10.28
N ALA A 28 -3.22 -8.31 -11.14
CA ALA A 28 -4.01 -7.10 -11.20
C ALA A 28 -4.71 -6.81 -9.87
N PHE A 29 -5.28 -7.84 -9.23
CA PHE A 29 -5.91 -7.72 -7.92
C PHE A 29 -4.91 -7.28 -6.85
N ALA A 30 -3.75 -7.96 -6.74
CA ALA A 30 -2.73 -7.60 -5.77
C ALA A 30 -2.19 -6.17 -5.99
N MET A 31 -1.93 -5.78 -7.25
CA MET A 31 -1.55 -4.40 -7.57
C MET A 31 -2.61 -3.38 -7.18
N THR A 32 -3.89 -3.71 -7.40
CA THR A 32 -5.00 -2.86 -6.98
C THR A 32 -5.02 -2.68 -5.47
N VAL A 33 -4.83 -3.74 -4.68
CA VAL A 33 -4.74 -3.65 -3.22
C VAL A 33 -3.58 -2.75 -2.80
N PHE A 34 -2.42 -2.87 -3.43
CA PHE A 34 -1.28 -2.00 -3.15
C PHE A 34 -1.57 -0.53 -3.49
N MET A 35 -2.15 -0.26 -4.66
CA MET A 35 -2.51 1.10 -5.07
C MET A 35 -3.56 1.72 -4.15
N LEU A 36 -4.59 0.96 -3.76
CA LEU A 36 -5.61 1.39 -2.81
C LEU A 36 -5.02 1.63 -1.41
N SER A 37 -4.06 0.83 -0.99
CA SER A 37 -3.37 1.05 0.28
C SER A 37 -2.52 2.31 0.26
N LEU A 38 -1.77 2.56 -0.83
CA LEU A 38 -1.02 3.81 -1.01
C LEU A 38 -1.93 5.04 -1.06
N LEU A 39 -3.08 4.91 -1.69
CA LEU A 39 -4.12 5.94 -1.74
C LEU A 39 -4.70 6.21 -0.34
N GLY A 40 -4.74 5.20 0.53
CA GLY A 40 -5.35 5.27 1.86
C GLY A 40 -6.84 4.96 1.82
N PHE A 41 -7.24 3.96 1.05
CA PHE A 41 -8.63 3.52 0.99
C PHE A 41 -9.04 2.86 2.32
N PRO A 42 -10.24 3.15 2.88
CA PRO A 42 -10.73 2.51 4.10
C PRO A 42 -10.67 0.97 4.01
N GLY A 43 -10.17 0.32 5.06
CA GLY A 43 -9.96 -1.13 5.06
C GLY A 43 -8.57 -1.58 4.60
N THR A 44 -7.65 -0.65 4.38
CA THR A 44 -6.24 -0.95 4.09
C THR A 44 -5.31 -0.40 5.17
N ALA A 45 -4.13 -1.02 5.32
CA ALA A 45 -3.12 -0.54 6.28
C ALA A 45 -2.68 0.91 6.02
N GLY A 46 -2.65 1.33 4.75
CA GLY A 46 -2.31 2.70 4.38
C GLY A 46 -3.30 3.74 4.89
N PHE A 47 -4.58 3.41 4.96
CA PHE A 47 -5.59 4.27 5.59
C PHE A 47 -5.33 4.45 7.08
N VAL A 48 -5.09 3.34 7.78
CA VAL A 48 -4.81 3.36 9.23
C VAL A 48 -3.58 4.22 9.52
N GLY A 49 -2.50 4.05 8.77
CA GLY A 49 -1.30 4.85 8.91
C GLY A 49 -1.55 6.35 8.70
N LYS A 50 -2.24 6.72 7.62
CA LYS A 50 -2.61 8.12 7.36
C LYS A 50 -3.51 8.71 8.43
N TRP A 51 -4.48 7.93 8.93
CA TRP A 51 -5.37 8.35 9.99
C TRP A 51 -4.63 8.63 11.29
N LEU A 52 -3.70 7.74 11.69
CA LEU A 52 -2.88 7.94 12.89
C LEU A 52 -1.99 9.17 12.79
N VAL A 53 -1.34 9.39 11.64
CA VAL A 53 -0.55 10.59 11.40
C VAL A 53 -1.42 11.84 11.46
N LEU A 54 -2.57 11.84 10.80
CA LEU A 54 -3.50 12.97 10.80
C LEU A 54 -3.98 13.29 12.23
N ALA A 55 -4.36 12.26 12.99
CA ALA A 55 -4.78 12.44 14.37
C ALA A 55 -3.66 13.01 15.26
N SER A 56 -2.42 12.57 15.05
CA SER A 56 -1.25 13.07 15.80
C SER A 56 -0.96 14.54 15.49
N VAL A 57 -1.04 14.91 14.21
CA VAL A 57 -0.80 16.28 13.75
C VAL A 57 -1.87 17.25 14.26
N ILE A 58 -3.14 16.83 14.29
CA ILE A 58 -4.24 17.63 14.84
C ILE A 58 -4.06 17.80 16.37
N ARG A 59 -3.67 16.74 17.08
CA ARG A 59 -3.41 16.84 18.55
C ARG A 59 -2.24 17.75 18.88
N ALA A 60 -1.28 17.89 17.96
CA ALA A 60 -0.15 18.79 18.09
C ALA A 60 -0.44 20.23 17.64
N ASP A 61 -1.71 20.57 17.37
CA ASP A 61 -2.17 21.90 16.88
C ASP A 61 -1.53 22.33 15.55
N GLN A 62 -1.02 21.38 14.77
CA GLN A 62 -0.36 21.62 13.50
C GLN A 62 -1.37 21.55 12.33
N ILE A 63 -2.37 22.42 12.34
CA ILE A 63 -3.49 22.41 11.37
C ILE A 63 -2.99 22.54 9.93
N LEU A 64 -1.96 23.36 9.68
CA LEU A 64 -1.39 23.53 8.35
C LEU A 64 -0.83 22.20 7.79
N LEU A 65 -0.13 21.43 8.63
CA LEU A 65 0.38 20.11 8.27
C LEU A 65 -0.77 19.12 7.98
N ALA A 66 -1.85 19.16 8.75
CA ALA A 66 -3.02 18.34 8.51
C ALA A 66 -3.64 18.63 7.13
N VAL A 67 -3.78 19.92 6.78
CA VAL A 67 -4.28 20.33 5.45
C VAL A 67 -3.38 19.81 4.33
N PHE A 68 -2.05 19.97 4.45
CA PHE A 68 -1.12 19.43 3.45
C PHE A 68 -1.21 17.92 3.31
N LEU A 69 -1.37 17.18 4.42
CA LEU A 69 -1.52 15.73 4.39
C LEU A 69 -2.77 15.30 3.61
N VAL A 70 -3.89 15.99 3.85
CA VAL A 70 -5.16 15.73 3.14
C VAL A 70 -5.02 16.07 1.66
N LEU A 71 -4.48 17.25 1.31
CA LEU A 71 -4.26 17.65 -0.07
C LEU A 71 -3.35 16.68 -0.81
N ALA A 72 -2.23 16.26 -0.20
CA ALA A 72 -1.33 15.27 -0.77
C ALA A 72 -2.04 13.93 -1.02
N SER A 73 -2.95 13.52 -0.14
CA SER A 73 -3.74 12.30 -0.33
C SER A 73 -4.71 12.42 -1.51
N VAL A 74 -5.36 13.57 -1.69
CA VAL A 74 -6.24 13.84 -2.83
C VAL A 74 -5.45 13.84 -4.15
N ILE A 75 -4.30 14.51 -4.19
CA ILE A 75 -3.42 14.53 -5.37
C ILE A 75 -2.95 13.12 -5.71
N SER A 76 -2.56 12.32 -4.71
CA SER A 76 -2.13 10.94 -4.89
C SER A 76 -3.22 10.07 -5.55
N THR A 77 -4.49 10.33 -5.26
CA THR A 77 -5.64 9.66 -5.89
C THR A 77 -5.61 9.84 -7.42
N GLY A 78 -5.28 11.04 -7.88
CA GLY A 78 -5.18 11.36 -9.31
C GLY A 78 -4.11 10.54 -10.05
N TYR A 79 -3.07 10.06 -9.35
CA TYR A 79 -2.02 9.24 -9.95
C TYR A 79 -2.30 7.74 -9.85
N TYR A 80 -2.87 7.26 -8.76
CA TYR A 80 -3.06 5.82 -8.55
C TYR A 80 -4.32 5.29 -9.21
N LEU A 81 -5.41 6.07 -9.21
CA LEU A 81 -6.68 5.63 -9.81
C LEU A 81 -6.60 5.36 -11.32
N PRO A 82 -5.94 6.21 -12.15
CA PRO A 82 -5.77 5.92 -13.57
C PRO A 82 -5.02 4.62 -13.85
N VAL A 83 -4.07 4.22 -12.98
CA VAL A 83 -3.35 2.95 -13.11
C VAL A 83 -4.31 1.77 -12.91
N VAL A 84 -5.16 1.82 -11.88
CA VAL A 84 -6.18 0.81 -11.64
C VAL A 84 -7.16 0.75 -12.81
N MET A 85 -7.62 1.90 -13.29
CA MET A 85 -8.51 1.97 -14.46
C MET A 85 -7.86 1.38 -15.71
N ALA A 86 -6.59 1.64 -15.96
CA ALA A 86 -5.87 1.07 -17.10
C ALA A 86 -5.83 -0.47 -17.05
N MET A 87 -5.62 -1.05 -15.86
CA MET A 87 -5.56 -2.51 -15.69
C MET A 87 -6.89 -3.21 -15.96
N TYR A 88 -8.04 -2.56 -15.64
CA TYR A 88 -9.35 -3.19 -15.72
C TYR A 88 -10.19 -2.74 -16.92
N MET A 89 -10.06 -1.48 -17.34
CA MET A 89 -10.98 -0.88 -18.31
C MET A 89 -10.38 -0.71 -19.71
N LYS A 90 -9.05 -0.69 -19.84
CA LYS A 90 -8.41 -0.61 -21.15
C LYS A 90 -8.25 -1.99 -21.77
N PRO A 91 -8.51 -2.16 -23.11
CA PRO A 91 -8.23 -3.40 -23.80
C PRO A 91 -6.72 -3.70 -23.79
N ALA A 92 -6.39 -4.98 -23.79
CA ALA A 92 -5.01 -5.41 -23.86
C ALA A 92 -4.37 -4.95 -25.19
N PRO A 93 -3.18 -4.32 -25.18
CA PRO A 93 -2.47 -4.06 -26.44
C PRO A 93 -2.12 -5.40 -27.09
N SER A 94 -2.45 -5.56 -28.39
CA SER A 94 -2.23 -6.67 -29.33
C SER A 94 -1.89 -8.08 -28.81
N GLU A 95 -2.35 -9.11 -29.52
CA GLU A 95 -2.24 -10.55 -29.19
C GLU A 95 -0.83 -11.08 -28.94
N ASP A 96 0.20 -10.44 -29.47
CA ASP A 96 1.60 -10.81 -29.24
C ASP A 96 2.10 -10.58 -27.79
N ALA A 97 1.33 -9.88 -26.98
CA ALA A 97 1.62 -9.65 -25.56
C ALA A 97 1.24 -10.85 -24.64
N HIS A 98 0.86 -11.99 -25.20
CA HIS A 98 0.55 -13.22 -24.45
C HIS A 98 1.74 -13.78 -23.67
N LYS A 99 2.95 -13.30 -23.93
CA LYS A 99 4.18 -13.63 -23.17
C LYS A 99 4.47 -12.57 -22.10
N GLY A 100 3.47 -12.19 -21.30
CA GLY A 100 3.70 -11.39 -20.10
C GLY A 100 4.66 -12.11 -19.13
N PRO A 101 5.35 -11.37 -18.28
CA PRO A 101 6.28 -11.95 -17.32
C PRO A 101 5.52 -12.93 -16.43
N GLN A 102 5.85 -14.20 -16.55
CA GLN A 102 5.35 -15.20 -15.62
C GLN A 102 6.03 -14.95 -14.29
N LEU A 103 5.27 -14.50 -13.31
CA LEU A 103 5.78 -14.45 -11.95
C LEU A 103 6.22 -15.85 -11.54
N ILE A 104 7.50 -16.00 -11.20
CA ILE A 104 8.03 -17.22 -10.62
C ILE A 104 7.16 -17.58 -9.42
N GLY A 105 6.84 -18.86 -9.22
CA GLY A 105 5.88 -19.29 -8.20
C GLY A 105 6.10 -18.66 -6.82
N ALA A 106 7.36 -18.50 -6.39
CA ALA A 106 7.69 -17.81 -5.13
C ALA A 106 7.24 -16.34 -5.10
N ALA A 107 7.41 -15.58 -6.19
CA ALA A 107 7.00 -14.18 -6.26
C ALA A 107 5.48 -14.01 -6.14
N ARG A 108 4.69 -14.95 -6.66
CA ARG A 108 3.22 -14.94 -6.52
C ARG A 108 2.79 -15.08 -5.07
N TRP A 109 3.46 -15.95 -4.30
CA TRP A 109 3.18 -16.13 -2.88
C TRP A 109 3.56 -14.88 -2.08
N VAL A 110 4.73 -14.30 -2.32
CA VAL A 110 5.17 -13.07 -1.63
C VAL A 110 4.19 -11.93 -1.87
N VAL A 111 3.81 -11.69 -3.13
CA VAL A 111 2.84 -10.65 -3.50
C VAL A 111 1.46 -10.91 -2.87
N GLY A 112 1.01 -12.17 -2.87
CA GLY A 112 -0.27 -12.56 -2.27
C GLY A 112 -0.29 -12.35 -0.76
N VAL A 113 0.75 -12.79 -0.06
CA VAL A 113 0.89 -12.59 1.39
C VAL A 113 0.96 -11.12 1.74
N ALA A 114 1.74 -10.32 1.00
CA ALA A 114 1.83 -8.88 1.22
C ALA A 114 0.48 -8.17 1.03
N ALA A 115 -0.26 -8.48 -0.03
CA ALA A 115 -1.60 -7.94 -0.26
C ALA A 115 -2.58 -8.35 0.85
N PHE A 116 -2.52 -9.60 1.29
CA PHE A 116 -3.33 -10.10 2.40
C PHE A 116 -3.03 -9.36 3.71
N LEU A 117 -1.75 -9.17 4.05
CA LEU A 117 -1.34 -8.44 5.25
C LEU A 117 -1.80 -6.98 5.23
N LEU A 118 -1.75 -6.31 4.08
CA LEU A 118 -2.26 -4.94 3.95
C LEU A 118 -3.76 -4.83 4.25
N LEU A 119 -4.54 -5.80 3.82
CA LEU A 119 -5.97 -5.87 4.11
C LEU A 119 -6.22 -6.26 5.57
N LEU A 120 -5.48 -7.24 6.08
CA LEU A 120 -5.59 -7.69 7.46
C LEU A 120 -5.33 -6.54 8.45
N PHE A 121 -4.24 -5.79 8.24
CA PHE A 121 -3.88 -4.64 9.08
C PHE A 121 -4.81 -3.45 8.90
N GLY A 122 -5.47 -3.34 7.74
CA GLY A 122 -6.47 -2.32 7.51
C GLY A 122 -7.82 -2.61 8.17
N VAL A 123 -8.21 -3.89 8.25
CA VAL A 123 -9.50 -4.31 8.83
C VAL A 123 -9.42 -4.47 10.35
N TRP A 124 -8.28 -4.95 10.87
CA TRP A 124 -8.04 -5.15 12.31
C TRP A 124 -6.87 -4.35 12.86
N PRO A 125 -6.89 -3.02 12.81
CA PRO A 125 -5.79 -2.19 13.27
C PRO A 125 -5.51 -2.35 14.77
N ASN A 126 -6.57 -2.51 15.59
CA ASN A 126 -6.44 -2.58 17.05
C ASN A 126 -5.55 -3.76 17.49
N ARG A 127 -5.73 -4.95 16.89
CA ARG A 127 -4.90 -6.12 17.22
C ARG A 127 -3.42 -5.91 16.97
N VAL A 128 -3.10 -5.16 15.92
CA VAL A 128 -1.71 -4.86 15.54
C VAL A 128 -1.13 -3.78 16.47
N MET A 129 -1.94 -2.80 16.84
CA MET A 129 -1.53 -1.73 17.77
C MET A 129 -1.30 -2.30 19.17
N ASP A 130 -2.20 -3.13 19.68
CA ASP A 130 -2.07 -3.79 20.99
C ASP A 130 -0.78 -4.64 21.03
N ALA A 131 -0.53 -5.44 19.99
CA ALA A 131 0.68 -6.24 19.89
C ALA A 131 1.96 -5.40 19.81
N ALA A 132 1.90 -4.23 19.16
CA ALA A 132 3.03 -3.30 19.08
C ALA A 132 3.29 -2.59 20.43
N GLU A 133 2.24 -2.22 21.16
CA GLU A 133 2.34 -1.62 22.48
C GLU A 133 2.90 -2.63 23.50
N ASP A 134 2.44 -3.87 23.47
CA ASP A 134 2.98 -4.94 24.31
C ASP A 134 4.46 -5.19 24.04
N GLY A 135 4.87 -5.21 22.78
CA GLY A 135 6.27 -5.33 22.38
C GLY A 135 7.13 -4.12 22.83
N ALA A 136 6.57 -2.91 22.75
CA ALA A 136 7.25 -1.69 23.16
C ALA A 136 7.36 -1.54 24.69
N SER A 137 6.40 -2.06 25.43
CA SER A 137 6.39 -2.00 26.89
C SER A 137 7.57 -2.74 27.52
N GLY A 138 8.00 -3.83 26.89
CA GLY A 138 9.20 -4.59 27.30
C GLY A 138 10.53 -3.86 27.07
N LEU A 139 10.53 -2.78 26.28
CA LEU A 139 11.72 -1.98 25.97
C LEU A 139 11.81 -0.69 26.80
N ARG A 140 10.78 -0.33 27.58
CA ARG A 140 10.83 0.84 28.45
C ARG A 140 11.79 0.58 29.61
N PRO A 141 12.85 1.41 29.81
CA PRO A 141 13.68 1.31 31.00
C PRO A 141 12.82 1.55 32.24
N ALA A 142 13.06 0.74 33.27
CA ALA A 142 12.37 0.88 34.55
C ALA A 142 12.44 2.34 35.04
N PRO A 143 11.35 2.92 35.59
CA PRO A 143 11.35 4.27 36.06
C PRO A 143 12.48 4.41 37.13
N THR A 144 13.41 5.29 36.84
CA THR A 144 14.48 5.63 37.81
C THR A 144 13.77 6.19 39.05
N ARG A 145 13.75 5.44 40.15
CA ARG A 145 13.32 5.96 41.45
C ARG A 145 14.31 7.06 41.84
N ILE A 146 13.90 8.29 41.65
CA ILE A 146 14.60 9.40 42.26
C ILE A 146 14.28 9.27 43.73
N LEU A 147 15.26 8.76 44.51
CA LEU A 147 15.22 8.80 45.95
C LEU A 147 15.38 10.29 46.31
N THR A 148 14.30 10.95 46.67
CA THR A 148 14.30 12.25 47.36
C THR A 148 14.49 11.92 48.82
N ASP A 149 15.73 12.08 49.29
CA ASP A 149 16.05 12.25 50.72
C ASP A 149 15.68 13.65 51.17
#